data_87c04bda8ff5a3ba3cad97658dc3b253
#
_entry.id   87c04bda8ff5a3ba3cad97658dc3b253
#
_cell.length_a   1.000
_cell.length_b   1.000
_cell.length_c   1.000
_cell.angle_alpha   90.00
_cell.angle_beta   90.00
_cell.angle_gamma   90.00
#
_symmetry.space_group_name_H-M   'P 1'
#
loop_
_entity.id
_entity.type
_entity.pdbx_description
1 polymer ?
#
loop_
_entity_poly.entity_id
_entity_poly.type
_entity_poly.pdbx_seq_one_letter_code
_entity_poly.pdbx_strand_id
1 'polypeptide(L)'
;MAVQSKERLNELLEKYRLTGDMNVRNEIVLMYMDLVKMIAVSMRNIYTGYAESDDIINEGVIALMAAIDGFDPDKNVKFETYAGIRIKGAVIDYLRKLDRVPRTLRKLLKQLDDNFARLNSEL
;
A
#
# COMPACT_ATOMS: atom_id res chain seq x y z
N MET A 1 18.55 1.12 15.16
CA MET A 1 17.42 1.81 14.52
C MET A 1 16.62 0.84 13.64
N ALA A 2 17.15 0.40 12.51
CA ALA A 2 16.43 -0.51 11.62
C ALA A 2 16.08 -1.85 12.28
N VAL A 3 16.98 -2.41 13.08
CA VAL A 3 16.77 -3.67 13.80
C VAL A 3 15.65 -3.52 14.82
N GLN A 4 15.63 -2.43 15.58
CA GLN A 4 14.59 -2.16 16.57
C GLN A 4 13.23 -1.97 15.92
N SER A 5 13.17 -1.28 14.77
CA SER A 5 11.92 -1.09 14.02
C SER A 5 11.38 -2.41 13.51
N LYS A 6 12.26 -3.29 13.02
CA LYS A 6 11.88 -4.60 12.53
C LYS A 6 11.36 -5.49 13.66
N GLU A 7 12.04 -5.47 14.80
CA GLU A 7 11.62 -6.23 15.98
C GLU A 7 10.27 -5.74 16.48
N ARG A 8 10.08 -4.42 16.56
CA ARG A 8 8.82 -3.83 16.98
C ARG A 8 7.69 -4.21 16.03
N LEU A 9 7.95 -4.16 14.71
CA LEU A 9 6.96 -4.57 13.72
C LEU A 9 6.56 -6.03 13.92
N ASN A 10 7.54 -6.91 14.09
CA ASN A 10 7.27 -8.34 14.29
C ASN A 10 6.43 -8.61 15.54
N GLU A 11 6.74 -7.90 16.65
CA GLU A 11 5.97 -7.98 17.88
C GLU A 11 4.51 -7.54 17.66
N LEU A 12 4.32 -6.42 16.97
CA LEU A 12 3.00 -5.87 16.71
C LEU A 12 2.20 -6.76 15.76
N LEU A 13 2.83 -7.30 14.71
CA LEU A 13 2.16 -8.20 13.78
C LEU A 13 1.69 -9.48 14.49
N GLU A 14 2.55 -10.04 15.33
CA GLU A 14 2.18 -11.24 16.11
C GLU A 14 1.04 -10.94 17.07
N LYS A 15 1.14 -9.84 17.80
CA LYS A 15 0.10 -9.43 18.74
C LYS A 15 -1.23 -9.20 18.04
N TYR A 16 -1.21 -8.51 16.88
CA TYR A 16 -2.42 -8.28 16.08
C TYR A 16 -3.02 -9.59 15.61
N ARG A 17 -2.18 -10.51 15.13
CA ARG A 17 -2.64 -11.83 14.69
C ARG A 17 -3.36 -12.59 15.79
N LEU A 18 -2.83 -12.52 17.01
CA LEU A 18 -3.37 -13.25 18.16
C LEU A 18 -4.64 -12.60 18.74
N THR A 19 -4.70 -11.25 18.74
CA THR A 19 -5.75 -10.52 19.45
C THR A 19 -6.78 -9.88 18.53
N GLY A 20 -6.40 -9.54 17.29
CA GLY A 20 -7.25 -8.75 16.41
C GLY A 20 -7.48 -7.31 16.90
N ASP A 21 -6.65 -6.83 17.83
CA ASP A 21 -6.80 -5.51 18.44
C ASP A 21 -6.54 -4.41 17.41
N MET A 22 -7.55 -3.59 17.14
CA MET A 22 -7.46 -2.50 16.18
C MET A 22 -6.45 -1.43 16.57
N ASN A 23 -6.22 -1.24 17.86
CA ASN A 23 -5.20 -0.29 18.33
C ASN A 23 -3.80 -0.75 17.92
N VAL A 24 -3.55 -2.04 17.93
CA VAL A 24 -2.28 -2.62 17.47
C VAL A 24 -2.12 -2.41 15.98
N ARG A 25 -3.17 -2.67 15.19
CA ARG A 25 -3.15 -2.41 13.75
C ARG A 25 -2.88 -0.95 13.46
N ASN A 26 -3.53 -0.03 14.18
CA ASN A 26 -3.33 1.40 14.00
C ASN A 26 -1.89 1.83 14.31
N GLU A 27 -1.27 1.20 15.29
CA GLU A 27 0.13 1.46 15.61
C GLU A 27 1.05 1.09 14.43
N ILE A 28 0.78 -0.05 13.79
CA ILE A 28 1.52 -0.46 12.58
C ILE A 28 1.28 0.52 11.44
N VAL A 29 0.03 0.96 11.24
CA VAL A 29 -0.30 1.95 10.22
C VAL A 29 0.52 3.22 10.42
N LEU A 30 0.60 3.72 11.65
CA LEU A 30 1.38 4.93 11.95
C LEU A 30 2.86 4.74 11.64
N MET A 31 3.41 3.55 11.89
CA MET A 31 4.81 3.26 11.57
C MET A 31 5.10 3.38 10.06
N TYR A 32 4.11 3.13 9.22
CA TYR A 32 4.29 3.08 7.76
C TYR A 32 3.58 4.21 7.00
N MET A 33 3.10 5.24 7.71
CA MET A 33 2.49 6.39 7.04
C MET A 33 3.45 7.09 6.10
N ASP A 34 4.74 7.17 6.46
CA ASP A 34 5.74 7.79 5.60
C ASP A 34 5.92 7.01 4.30
N LEU A 35 5.80 5.69 4.34
CA LEU A 35 5.83 4.86 3.12
C LEU A 35 4.66 5.22 2.20
N VAL A 36 3.46 5.35 2.74
CA VAL A 36 2.28 5.74 1.96
C VAL A 36 2.49 7.11 1.31
N LYS A 37 2.95 8.08 2.09
CA LYS A 37 3.20 9.44 1.60
C LYS A 37 4.28 9.47 0.54
N MET A 38 5.35 8.70 0.72
CA MET A 38 6.44 8.62 -0.24
C MET A 38 5.94 8.04 -1.57
N ILE A 39 5.11 7.01 -1.53
CA ILE A 39 4.53 6.42 -2.73
C ILE A 39 3.61 7.42 -3.42
N ALA A 40 2.76 8.13 -2.66
CA ALA A 40 1.87 9.14 -3.21
C ALA A 40 2.66 10.24 -3.92
N VAL A 41 3.76 10.71 -3.33
CA VAL A 41 4.63 11.71 -3.94
C VAL A 41 5.28 11.17 -5.21
N SER A 42 5.73 9.93 -5.20
CA SER A 42 6.39 9.31 -6.36
C SER A 42 5.44 9.18 -7.55
N MET A 43 4.13 9.12 -7.32
CA MET A 43 3.12 8.97 -8.37
C MET A 43 2.45 10.29 -8.74
N ARG A 44 2.89 11.41 -8.17
CA ARG A 44 2.26 12.73 -8.35
C ARG A 44 2.11 13.10 -9.82
N ASN A 45 3.11 12.81 -10.65
CA ASN A 45 3.08 13.14 -12.07
C ASN A 45 1.96 12.43 -12.82
N ILE A 46 1.52 11.28 -12.31
CA ILE A 46 0.46 10.49 -12.93
C ILE A 46 -0.91 11.09 -12.60
N TYR A 47 -1.14 11.49 -11.33
CA TYR A 47 -2.49 11.86 -10.90
C TYR A 47 -2.75 13.37 -10.82
N THR A 48 -1.73 14.21 -10.92
CA THR A 48 -1.92 15.67 -10.86
C THR A 48 -2.89 16.11 -11.95
N GLY A 49 -3.94 16.84 -11.57
CA GLY A 49 -5.02 17.26 -12.45
C GLY A 49 -6.20 16.30 -12.51
N TYR A 50 -6.08 15.09 -11.97
CA TYR A 50 -7.14 14.08 -11.99
C TYR A 50 -7.62 13.68 -10.60
N ALA A 51 -6.77 13.79 -9.59
CA ALA A 51 -7.09 13.40 -8.22
C ALA A 51 -6.33 14.29 -7.24
N GLU A 52 -6.90 14.44 -6.05
CA GLU A 52 -6.26 15.16 -4.96
C GLU A 52 -5.31 14.22 -4.22
N SER A 53 -4.20 14.78 -3.72
CA SER A 53 -3.20 13.98 -2.99
C SER A 53 -3.78 13.33 -1.73
N ASP A 54 -4.71 14.00 -1.05
CA ASP A 54 -5.35 13.43 0.13
C ASP A 54 -6.15 12.18 -0.20
N ASP A 55 -6.83 12.14 -1.34
CA ASP A 55 -7.57 10.97 -1.79
C ASP A 55 -6.61 9.81 -2.10
N ILE A 56 -5.47 10.12 -2.70
CA ILE A 56 -4.45 9.13 -3.01
C ILE A 56 -3.87 8.54 -1.72
N ILE A 57 -3.57 9.38 -0.73
CA ILE A 57 -3.07 8.93 0.58
C ILE A 57 -4.10 8.05 1.27
N ASN A 58 -5.38 8.44 1.24
CA ASN A 58 -6.45 7.64 1.85
C ASN A 58 -6.54 6.26 1.21
N GLU A 59 -6.47 6.16 -0.11
CA GLU A 59 -6.45 4.87 -0.80
C GLU A 59 -5.23 4.05 -0.40
N GLY A 60 -4.09 4.70 -0.24
CA GLY A 60 -2.86 4.05 0.21
C GLY A 60 -2.97 3.52 1.64
N VAL A 61 -3.62 4.26 2.53
CA VAL A 61 -3.82 3.82 3.93
C VAL A 61 -4.74 2.61 3.97
N ILE A 62 -5.82 2.60 3.19
CA ILE A 62 -6.73 1.46 3.09
C ILE A 62 -5.96 0.22 2.61
N ALA A 63 -5.11 0.38 1.60
CA ALA A 63 -4.29 -0.72 1.09
C ALA A 63 -3.27 -1.20 2.11
N LEU A 64 -2.70 -0.28 2.90
CA LEU A 64 -1.78 -0.62 3.98
C LEU A 64 -2.48 -1.47 5.04
N MET A 65 -3.69 -1.10 5.43
CA MET A 65 -4.49 -1.89 6.37
C MET A 65 -4.74 -3.30 5.84
N ALA A 66 -5.09 -3.42 4.56
CA ALA A 66 -5.28 -4.72 3.93
C ALA A 66 -3.98 -5.52 3.89
N ALA A 67 -2.85 -4.85 3.66
CA ALA A 67 -1.54 -5.51 3.67
C ALA A 67 -1.19 -6.06 5.06
N ILE A 68 -1.53 -5.33 6.12
CA ILE A 68 -1.31 -5.80 7.50
C ILE A 68 -2.12 -7.08 7.74
N ASP A 69 -3.37 -7.10 7.30
CA ASP A 69 -4.24 -8.27 7.48
C ASP A 69 -3.78 -9.47 6.65
N GLY A 70 -3.22 -9.24 5.47
CA GLY A 70 -2.84 -10.30 4.55
C GLY A 70 -1.39 -10.73 4.58
N PHE A 71 -0.56 -10.07 5.38
CA PHE A 71 0.87 -10.37 5.40
C PHE A 71 1.16 -11.69 6.12
N ASP A 72 1.93 -12.54 5.46
CA ASP A 72 2.40 -13.80 6.04
C ASP A 72 3.90 -13.66 6.37
N PRO A 73 4.26 -13.54 7.67
CA PRO A 73 5.66 -13.39 8.05
C PRO A 73 6.52 -14.62 7.77
N ASP A 74 5.90 -15.77 7.51
CA ASP A 74 6.63 -17.00 7.19
C ASP A 74 7.13 -17.01 5.74
N LYS A 75 6.59 -16.16 4.88
CA LYS A 75 7.10 -15.99 3.53
C LYS A 75 8.33 -15.10 3.55
N ASN A 76 9.28 -15.40 2.67
CA ASN A 76 10.57 -14.69 2.63
C ASN A 76 10.46 -13.37 1.86
N VAL A 77 9.57 -12.49 2.31
CA VAL A 77 9.34 -11.17 1.73
C VAL A 77 9.27 -10.16 2.86
N LYS A 78 9.95 -9.03 2.68
CA LYS A 78 9.87 -7.93 3.65
C LYS A 78 8.49 -7.29 3.61
N PHE A 79 7.99 -6.88 4.77
CA PHE A 79 6.70 -6.22 4.86
C PHE A 79 6.63 -4.97 3.99
N GLU A 80 7.68 -4.15 3.97
CA GLU A 80 7.73 -2.93 3.16
C GLU A 80 7.56 -3.23 1.67
N THR A 81 8.18 -4.29 1.19
CA THR A 81 8.04 -4.71 -0.22
C THR A 81 6.61 -5.14 -0.51
N TYR A 82 6.07 -5.98 0.34
CA TYR A 82 4.69 -6.48 0.19
C TYR A 82 3.68 -5.35 0.23
N ALA A 83 3.78 -4.49 1.26
CA ALA A 83 2.87 -3.36 1.43
C ALA A 83 3.02 -2.34 0.30
N GLY A 84 4.25 -2.06 -0.13
CA GLY A 84 4.52 -1.09 -1.20
C GLY A 84 3.85 -1.49 -2.51
N ILE A 85 3.91 -2.76 -2.87
CA ILE A 85 3.27 -3.27 -4.10
C ILE A 85 1.76 -3.12 -3.99
N ARG A 86 1.17 -3.45 -2.86
CA ARG A 86 -0.28 -3.34 -2.65
C ARG A 86 -0.74 -1.89 -2.66
N ILE A 87 0.03 -0.99 -2.04
CA ILE A 87 -0.31 0.44 -2.02
C ILE A 87 -0.28 1.02 -3.43
N LYS A 88 0.79 0.75 -4.19
CA LYS A 88 0.90 1.22 -5.58
C LYS A 88 -0.23 0.69 -6.44
N GLY A 89 -0.52 -0.60 -6.33
CA GLY A 89 -1.61 -1.23 -7.07
C GLY A 89 -2.96 -0.62 -6.77
N ALA A 90 -3.24 -0.32 -5.49
CA ALA A 90 -4.49 0.30 -5.08
C ALA A 90 -4.65 1.71 -5.63
N VAL A 91 -3.57 2.50 -5.63
CA VAL A 91 -3.58 3.85 -6.18
C VAL A 91 -3.85 3.80 -7.69
N ILE A 92 -3.17 2.93 -8.40
CA ILE A 92 -3.36 2.75 -9.85
C ILE A 92 -4.79 2.34 -10.16
N ASP A 93 -5.33 1.38 -9.40
CA ASP A 93 -6.71 0.91 -9.57
C ASP A 93 -7.71 2.04 -9.34
N TYR A 94 -7.50 2.83 -8.28
CA TYR A 94 -8.34 3.99 -7.99
C TYR A 94 -8.33 4.98 -9.15
N LEU A 95 -7.15 5.34 -9.65
CA LEU A 95 -7.01 6.28 -10.77
C LEU A 95 -7.69 5.76 -12.03
N ARG A 96 -7.55 4.46 -12.29
CA ARG A 96 -8.17 3.84 -13.47
C ARG A 96 -9.68 3.96 -13.47
N LYS A 97 -10.29 3.99 -12.29
CA LYS A 97 -11.74 4.06 -12.13
C LYS A 97 -12.31 5.48 -12.20
N LEU A 98 -11.46 6.50 -12.22
CA LEU A 98 -11.91 7.89 -12.32
C LEU A 98 -12.40 8.21 -13.73
N ASP A 99 -13.60 8.81 -13.82
CA ASP A 99 -14.20 9.15 -15.12
C ASP A 99 -13.46 10.27 -15.87
N ARG A 100 -12.69 11.08 -15.12
CA ARG A 100 -11.97 12.25 -15.64
C ARG A 100 -10.66 11.90 -16.32
N VAL A 101 -10.21 10.66 -16.20
CA VAL A 101 -8.90 10.25 -16.72
C VAL A 101 -9.00 9.98 -18.22
N PRO A 102 -8.10 10.56 -19.04
CA PRO A 102 -8.10 10.31 -20.49
C PRO A 102 -7.92 8.83 -20.83
N ARG A 103 -8.47 8.43 -22.00
CA ARG A 103 -8.44 7.04 -22.45
C ARG A 103 -7.02 6.49 -22.52
N THR A 104 -6.07 7.29 -23.04
CA THR A 104 -4.67 6.86 -23.16
C THR A 104 -4.06 6.58 -21.78
N LEU A 105 -4.33 7.44 -20.80
CA LEU A 105 -3.84 7.25 -19.44
C LEU A 105 -4.52 6.05 -18.78
N ARG A 106 -5.83 5.85 -19.03
CA ARG A 106 -6.55 4.66 -18.51
C ARG A 106 -5.92 3.36 -18.99
N LYS A 107 -5.50 3.33 -20.26
CA LYS A 107 -4.85 2.16 -20.84
C LYS A 107 -3.52 1.88 -20.16
N LEU A 108 -2.72 2.92 -19.92
CA LEU A 108 -1.46 2.80 -19.21
C LEU A 108 -1.67 2.31 -17.78
N LEU A 109 -2.65 2.89 -17.08
CA LEU A 109 -2.97 2.53 -15.70
C LEU A 109 -3.42 1.07 -15.60
N LYS A 110 -4.18 0.60 -16.59
CA LYS A 110 -4.59 -0.81 -16.62
C LYS A 110 -3.39 -1.74 -16.77
N GLN A 111 -2.44 -1.38 -17.63
CA GLN A 111 -1.22 -2.18 -17.80
C GLN A 111 -0.40 -2.23 -16.52
N LEU A 112 -0.28 -1.10 -15.82
CA LEU A 112 0.43 -1.03 -14.54
C LEU A 112 -0.28 -1.84 -13.47
N ASP A 113 -1.61 -1.76 -13.41
CA ASP A 113 -2.43 -2.52 -12.47
C ASP A 113 -2.25 -4.03 -12.68
N ASP A 114 -2.29 -4.48 -13.93
CA ASP A 114 -2.08 -5.89 -14.28
C ASP A 114 -0.68 -6.35 -13.86
N ASN A 115 0.33 -5.51 -14.05
CA ASN A 115 1.69 -5.83 -13.63
C ASN A 115 1.82 -5.96 -12.12
N PHE A 116 1.20 -5.05 -11.36
CA PHE A 116 1.21 -5.11 -9.90
C PHE A 116 0.41 -6.29 -9.39
N ALA A 117 -0.72 -6.62 -10.01
CA ALA A 117 -1.50 -7.79 -9.65
C ALA A 117 -0.69 -9.09 -9.84
N ARG A 118 0.07 -9.17 -10.94
CA ARG A 118 0.95 -10.30 -11.20
C ARG A 118 2.05 -10.40 -10.14
N LEU A 119 2.73 -9.30 -9.85
CA LEU A 119 3.77 -9.26 -8.81
C LEU A 119 3.21 -9.66 -7.46
N ASN A 120 2.02 -9.17 -7.14
CA ASN A 120 1.35 -9.47 -5.87
C ASN A 120 1.02 -10.96 -5.75
N SER A 121 0.65 -11.61 -6.86
CA SER A 121 0.33 -13.03 -6.86
C SER A 121 1.58 -13.90 -6.68
N GLU A 122 2.75 -13.39 -7.06
CA GLU A 122 4.03 -14.08 -6.88
C GLU A 122 4.57 -13.97 -5.44
N LEU A 123 4.04 -13.05 -4.66
CA LEU A 123 4.41 -12.86 -3.27
C LEU A 123 3.56 -13.74 -2.35
#